data_189ad9fb3b71ae3ac744abfdb26f724a
#
_entry.id   189ad9fb3b71ae3ac744abfdb26f724a
#
_cell.length_a   1.000
_cell.length_b   1.000
_cell.length_c   1.000
_cell.angle_alpha   90.00
_cell.angle_beta   90.00
_cell.angle_gamma   90.00
#
_symmetry.space_group_name_H-M   'P 1'
#
loop_
_entity.id
_entity.type
_entity.pdbx_description
1 polymer ?
#
loop_
_entity_poly.entity_id
_entity_poly.type
_entity_poly.pdbx_seq_one_letter_code
_entity_poly.pdbx_strand_id
1 'polypeptide(L)'
;MLAKRIIPCLDVTGGRVVKGVNFVELRDAGDPVEIAARYNEQGADELTFLDITATSDGRDVILHIIEAVASQVFIPLTVGGGVRTVEDVRRLLNAGADKTSFNSAAIANPQVIRDASAKYGAQCIVVAIDAKRRGPEDEQRIGTHGLPIGPGWDVYSHGGRKNVGLDAVAWATQMAEYGAGEILLTSMDRDGTKSGFDLQLTRAVSDAVSVPVIASGGVGNLDHLADGVSIGGADAVLAASIFHYGEYTVQQAKERMRERGIPVRL
;
A
#
# COMPACT_ATOMS: atom_id res chain seq x y z
N MET A 1 6.65 -21.90 -7.06
CA MET A 1 6.58 -20.75 -6.13
C MET A 1 6.14 -19.55 -6.96
N LEU A 2 5.20 -18.73 -6.47
CA LEU A 2 4.75 -17.55 -7.20
C LEU A 2 5.86 -16.48 -7.20
N ALA A 3 6.00 -15.75 -8.32
CA ALA A 3 6.94 -14.64 -8.41
C ALA A 3 6.52 -13.52 -7.46
N LYS A 4 7.48 -12.93 -6.77
CA LYS A 4 7.28 -11.78 -5.90
C LYS A 4 7.24 -10.50 -6.74
N ARG A 5 6.45 -9.51 -6.31
CA ARG A 5 6.15 -8.31 -7.07
C ARG A 5 6.88 -7.09 -6.53
N ILE A 6 7.36 -6.23 -7.42
CA ILE A 6 7.88 -4.90 -7.09
C ILE A 6 6.87 -3.87 -7.59
N ILE A 7 6.38 -3.04 -6.69
CA ILE A 7 5.30 -2.09 -6.91
C ILE A 7 5.79 -0.66 -6.63
N PRO A 8 6.10 0.14 -7.66
CA PRO A 8 6.29 1.57 -7.49
C PRO A 8 4.99 2.25 -7.00
N CYS A 9 5.12 3.16 -6.04
CA CYS A 9 4.00 3.95 -5.51
C CYS A 9 4.14 5.41 -5.92
N LEU A 10 3.06 5.98 -6.45
CA LEU A 10 2.97 7.39 -6.84
C LEU A 10 1.95 8.08 -5.92
N ASP A 11 2.45 8.97 -5.05
CA ASP A 11 1.60 9.88 -4.29
C ASP A 11 1.18 11.01 -5.22
N VAL A 12 -0.14 11.22 -5.39
CA VAL A 12 -0.70 12.20 -6.32
C VAL A 12 -1.46 13.28 -5.56
N THR A 13 -1.25 14.54 -5.93
CA THR A 13 -2.03 15.68 -5.46
C THR A 13 -2.18 16.72 -6.56
N GLY A 14 -3.38 17.27 -6.73
CA GLY A 14 -3.65 18.29 -7.74
C GLY A 14 -3.25 17.89 -9.16
N GLY A 15 -3.29 16.61 -9.50
CA GLY A 15 -2.92 16.11 -10.81
C GLY A 15 -1.42 15.88 -11.04
N ARG A 16 -0.59 16.01 -10.01
CA ARG A 16 0.88 15.85 -10.10
C ARG A 16 1.35 14.76 -9.14
N VAL A 17 2.39 14.03 -9.55
CA VAL A 17 3.10 13.15 -8.62
C VAL A 17 3.94 13.99 -7.69
N VAL A 18 3.83 13.71 -6.40
CA VAL A 18 4.60 14.41 -5.37
C VAL A 18 5.33 13.42 -4.47
N LYS A 19 6.36 13.89 -3.82
CA LYS A 19 7.06 13.13 -2.78
C LYS A 19 7.45 14.03 -1.63
N GLY A 20 7.19 13.56 -0.40
CA GLY A 20 7.61 14.19 0.85
C GLY A 20 7.97 13.13 1.89
N VAL A 21 8.53 13.56 3.00
CA VAL A 21 8.73 12.71 4.19
C VAL A 21 7.50 12.88 5.08
N ASN A 22 6.83 11.79 5.47
CA ASN A 22 5.61 11.83 6.27
C ASN A 22 4.53 12.78 5.72
N PHE A 23 4.38 12.87 4.39
CA PHE A 23 3.46 13.79 3.69
C PHE A 23 3.69 15.28 3.98
N VAL A 24 4.88 15.66 4.42
CA VAL A 24 5.29 17.06 4.66
C VAL A 24 6.37 17.44 3.65
N GLU A 25 6.48 18.75 3.34
CA GLU A 25 7.44 19.28 2.36
C GLU A 25 7.36 18.59 0.98
N LEU A 26 6.15 18.47 0.45
CA LEU A 26 5.89 17.81 -0.83
C LEU A 26 6.65 18.52 -1.96
N ARG A 27 7.44 17.75 -2.72
CA ARG A 27 8.12 18.18 -3.93
C ARG A 27 7.45 17.55 -5.14
N ASP A 28 7.26 18.33 -6.19
CA ASP A 28 6.77 17.84 -7.48
C ASP A 28 7.78 16.85 -8.06
N ALA A 29 7.31 15.65 -8.41
CA ALA A 29 8.14 14.60 -9.02
C ALA A 29 7.82 14.41 -10.51
N GLY A 30 6.80 15.05 -11.05
CA GLY A 30 6.49 15.05 -12.47
C GLY A 30 5.06 14.68 -12.85
N ASP A 31 4.86 14.43 -14.13
CA ASP A 31 3.59 14.00 -14.70
C ASP A 31 3.33 12.51 -14.35
N PRO A 32 2.15 12.15 -13.82
CA PRO A 32 1.84 10.78 -13.43
C PRO A 32 1.82 9.80 -14.62
N VAL A 33 1.42 10.22 -15.80
CA VAL A 33 1.35 9.36 -16.98
C VAL A 33 2.76 9.02 -17.48
N GLU A 34 3.65 10.02 -17.58
CA GLU A 34 5.04 9.82 -17.99
C GLU A 34 5.81 8.92 -16.99
N ILE A 35 5.58 9.14 -15.70
CA ILE A 35 6.22 8.33 -14.65
C ILE A 35 5.71 6.89 -14.69
N ALA A 36 4.41 6.70 -14.85
CA ALA A 36 3.80 5.36 -14.93
C ALA A 36 4.31 4.59 -16.17
N ALA A 37 4.39 5.24 -17.34
CA ALA A 37 4.94 4.65 -18.55
C ALA A 37 6.40 4.21 -18.37
N ARG A 38 7.22 5.06 -17.75
CA ARG A 38 8.62 4.73 -17.42
C ARG A 38 8.74 3.51 -16.50
N TYR A 39 7.89 3.37 -15.49
CA TYR A 39 7.92 2.18 -14.62
C TYR A 39 7.44 0.92 -15.34
N ASN A 40 6.45 1.04 -16.22
CA ASN A 40 6.03 -0.06 -17.08
C ASN A 40 7.19 -0.53 -17.99
N GLU A 41 7.93 0.40 -18.62
CA GLU A 41 9.11 0.10 -19.42
C GLU A 41 10.25 -0.54 -18.62
N GLN A 42 10.42 -0.14 -17.35
CA GLN A 42 11.40 -0.75 -16.43
C GLN A 42 10.97 -2.13 -15.89
N GLY A 43 9.81 -2.62 -16.29
CA GLY A 43 9.31 -3.93 -15.91
C GLY A 43 8.73 -3.99 -14.50
N ALA A 44 8.13 -2.93 -13.97
CA ALA A 44 7.36 -2.99 -12.74
C ALA A 44 6.26 -4.05 -12.85
N ASP A 45 5.95 -4.74 -11.75
CA ASP A 45 4.92 -5.78 -11.76
C ASP A 45 3.51 -5.20 -11.62
N GLU A 46 3.38 -4.08 -10.93
CA GLU A 46 2.16 -3.32 -10.68
C GLU A 46 2.53 -1.87 -10.40
N LEU A 47 1.52 -0.98 -10.43
CA LEU A 47 1.63 0.40 -9.96
C LEU A 47 0.58 0.67 -8.88
N THR A 48 0.92 1.54 -7.93
CA THR A 48 -0.03 2.05 -6.95
C THR A 48 -0.07 3.58 -7.04
N PHE A 49 -1.28 4.12 -7.18
CA PHE A 49 -1.57 5.55 -7.08
C PHE A 49 -2.29 5.82 -5.77
N LEU A 50 -1.78 6.76 -4.99
CA LEU A 50 -2.40 7.22 -3.75
C LEU A 50 -2.74 8.70 -3.89
N ASP A 51 -4.03 9.03 -3.98
CA ASP A 51 -4.51 10.42 -3.87
C ASP A 51 -4.43 10.84 -2.41
N ILE A 52 -3.41 11.64 -2.08
CA ILE A 52 -3.16 12.10 -0.71
C ILE A 52 -3.97 13.34 -0.31
N THR A 53 -4.70 13.95 -1.26
CA THR A 53 -5.52 15.15 -1.03
C THR A 53 -7.00 14.92 -1.26
N ALA A 54 -7.46 13.67 -1.34
CA ALA A 54 -8.82 13.28 -1.73
C ALA A 54 -9.94 14.15 -1.11
N THR A 55 -10.16 15.33 -1.68
CA THR A 55 -11.32 16.18 -1.46
C THR A 55 -12.40 15.86 -2.48
N SER A 56 -13.64 16.35 -2.27
CA SER A 56 -14.74 16.17 -3.22
C SER A 56 -14.39 16.67 -4.63
N ASP A 57 -13.67 17.78 -4.71
CA ASP A 57 -13.35 18.46 -5.97
C ASP A 57 -12.14 17.83 -6.70
N GLY A 58 -11.29 17.08 -5.98
CA GLY A 58 -10.13 16.38 -6.56
C GLY A 58 -10.47 15.04 -7.24
N ARG A 59 -11.68 14.50 -7.03
CA ARG A 59 -12.04 13.15 -7.52
C ARG A 59 -12.11 13.05 -9.04
N ASP A 60 -12.58 14.07 -9.72
CA ASP A 60 -12.67 14.04 -11.18
C ASP A 60 -11.28 14.16 -11.81
N VAL A 61 -10.36 14.87 -11.17
CA VAL A 61 -8.96 14.98 -11.62
C VAL A 61 -8.27 13.61 -11.58
N ILE A 62 -8.44 12.84 -10.49
CA ILE A 62 -7.81 11.51 -10.39
C ILE A 62 -8.39 10.51 -11.41
N LEU A 63 -9.68 10.58 -11.72
CA LEU A 63 -10.29 9.72 -12.74
C LEU A 63 -9.68 9.95 -14.12
N HIS A 64 -9.50 11.20 -14.55
CA HIS A 64 -8.84 11.51 -15.83
C HIS A 64 -7.38 11.04 -15.89
N ILE A 65 -6.66 11.12 -14.76
CA ILE A 65 -5.30 10.59 -14.68
C ILE A 65 -5.30 9.08 -14.84
N ILE A 66 -6.22 8.38 -14.16
CA ILE A 66 -6.35 6.92 -14.27
C ILE A 66 -6.66 6.51 -15.70
N GLU A 67 -7.61 7.17 -16.37
CA GLU A 67 -7.94 6.92 -17.79
C GLU A 67 -6.73 7.13 -18.70
N ALA A 68 -5.98 8.21 -18.50
CA ALA A 68 -4.78 8.50 -19.27
C ALA A 68 -3.67 7.47 -19.05
N VAL A 69 -3.43 7.06 -17.81
CA VAL A 69 -2.46 6.02 -17.45
C VAL A 69 -2.88 4.67 -18.01
N ALA A 70 -4.13 4.26 -17.79
CA ALA A 70 -4.64 2.98 -18.27
C ALA A 70 -4.60 2.82 -19.80
N SER A 71 -4.59 3.94 -20.53
CA SER A 71 -4.43 3.92 -21.99
C SER A 71 -3.00 3.63 -22.46
N GLN A 72 -1.98 3.76 -21.59
CA GLN A 72 -0.55 3.65 -21.94
C GLN A 72 0.20 2.60 -21.12
N VAL A 73 -0.33 2.15 -20.00
CA VAL A 73 0.31 1.22 -19.09
C VAL A 73 -0.48 -0.08 -19.04
N PHE A 74 0.20 -1.22 -19.15
CA PHE A 74 -0.41 -2.55 -19.28
C PHE A 74 -0.09 -3.48 -18.11
N ILE A 75 0.42 -2.94 -17.02
CA ILE A 75 0.58 -3.62 -15.73
C ILE A 75 -0.57 -3.22 -14.79
N PRO A 76 -0.96 -4.07 -13.83
CA PRO A 76 -2.07 -3.78 -12.93
C PRO A 76 -1.90 -2.45 -12.19
N LEU A 77 -2.98 -1.68 -12.10
CA LEU A 77 -3.04 -0.39 -11.44
C LEU A 77 -3.94 -0.47 -10.20
N THR A 78 -3.36 -0.23 -9.04
CA THR A 78 -4.08 -0.03 -7.78
C THR A 78 -4.27 1.45 -7.52
N VAL A 79 -5.49 1.87 -7.21
CA VAL A 79 -5.81 3.26 -6.86
C VAL A 79 -6.35 3.34 -5.45
N GLY A 80 -5.74 4.19 -4.63
CA GLY A 80 -6.14 4.48 -3.26
C GLY A 80 -6.25 5.99 -3.00
N GLY A 81 -6.69 6.32 -1.80
CA GLY A 81 -6.98 7.70 -1.42
C GLY A 81 -8.44 8.06 -1.67
N GLY A 82 -9.14 8.45 -0.61
CA GLY A 82 -10.54 8.90 -0.68
C GLY A 82 -11.59 7.88 -1.07
N VAL A 83 -11.27 6.61 -1.25
CA VAL A 83 -12.24 5.53 -1.55
C VAL A 83 -13.07 5.26 -0.30
N ARG A 84 -14.40 5.41 -0.40
CA ARG A 84 -15.32 5.34 0.75
C ARG A 84 -16.50 4.39 0.53
N THR A 85 -16.92 4.21 -0.71
CA THR A 85 -18.16 3.51 -1.04
C THR A 85 -17.94 2.49 -2.15
N VAL A 86 -18.85 1.55 -2.29
CA VAL A 86 -18.91 0.60 -3.41
C VAL A 86 -19.05 1.32 -4.76
N GLU A 87 -19.68 2.49 -4.77
CA GLU A 87 -19.80 3.32 -5.98
C GLU A 87 -18.46 3.95 -6.38
N ASP A 88 -17.62 4.35 -5.41
CA ASP A 88 -16.26 4.83 -5.71
C ASP A 88 -15.45 3.72 -6.39
N VAL A 89 -15.57 2.45 -5.92
CA VAL A 89 -14.93 1.29 -6.57
C VAL A 89 -15.37 1.20 -8.04
N ARG A 90 -16.67 1.29 -8.31
CA ARG A 90 -17.20 1.24 -9.68
C ARG A 90 -16.59 2.31 -10.57
N ARG A 91 -16.53 3.55 -10.08
CA ARG A 91 -15.97 4.69 -10.83
C ARG A 91 -14.50 4.49 -11.17
N LEU A 92 -13.69 4.01 -10.21
CA LEU A 92 -12.26 3.77 -10.39
C LEU A 92 -11.99 2.61 -11.35
N LEU A 93 -12.73 1.49 -11.20
CA LEU A 93 -12.60 0.36 -12.13
C LEU A 93 -13.02 0.73 -13.55
N ASN A 94 -14.10 1.53 -13.72
CA ASN A 94 -14.53 2.02 -15.03
C ASN A 94 -13.50 2.97 -15.67
N ALA A 95 -12.76 3.73 -14.87
CA ALA A 95 -11.68 4.59 -15.35
C ALA A 95 -10.40 3.81 -15.74
N GLY A 96 -10.34 2.52 -15.43
CA GLY A 96 -9.21 1.65 -15.82
C GLY A 96 -8.33 1.17 -14.69
N ALA A 97 -8.69 1.42 -13.42
CA ALA A 97 -8.02 0.79 -12.29
C ALA A 97 -8.35 -0.73 -12.26
N ASP A 98 -7.38 -1.56 -11.91
CA ASP A 98 -7.58 -3.00 -11.67
C ASP A 98 -7.97 -3.29 -10.23
N LYS A 99 -7.48 -2.48 -9.30
CA LYS A 99 -7.71 -2.62 -7.86
C LYS A 99 -7.98 -1.27 -7.22
N THR A 100 -8.74 -1.30 -6.14
CA THR A 100 -9.03 -0.12 -5.31
C THR A 100 -8.59 -0.36 -3.87
N SER A 101 -7.99 0.65 -3.24
CA SER A 101 -7.47 0.54 -1.88
C SER A 101 -8.29 1.34 -0.90
N PHE A 102 -8.77 0.67 0.14
CA PHE A 102 -9.50 1.26 1.27
C PHE A 102 -8.57 1.38 2.48
N ASN A 103 -8.69 2.48 3.22
CA ASN A 103 -8.03 2.69 4.51
C ASN A 103 -9.06 3.19 5.54
N SER A 104 -9.12 4.48 5.84
CA SER A 104 -10.00 5.06 6.88
C SER A 104 -11.48 4.73 6.71
N ALA A 105 -11.95 4.54 5.49
CA ALA A 105 -13.34 4.15 5.23
C ALA A 105 -13.64 2.72 5.71
N ALA A 106 -12.71 1.79 5.56
CA ALA A 106 -12.86 0.44 6.08
C ALA A 106 -12.89 0.44 7.61
N ILE A 107 -12.10 1.31 8.26
CA ILE A 107 -12.09 1.48 9.72
C ILE A 107 -13.45 2.03 10.19
N ALA A 108 -14.00 3.01 9.48
CA ALA A 108 -15.29 3.63 9.83
C ALA A 108 -16.48 2.68 9.59
N ASN A 109 -16.43 1.90 8.52
CA ASN A 109 -17.47 0.94 8.15
C ASN A 109 -16.85 -0.31 7.48
N PRO A 110 -16.45 -1.32 8.25
CA PRO A 110 -15.84 -2.54 7.69
C PRO A 110 -16.73 -3.29 6.69
N GLN A 111 -18.05 -3.13 6.78
CA GLN A 111 -19.00 -3.78 5.88
C GLN A 111 -18.77 -3.39 4.42
N VAL A 112 -18.21 -2.20 4.15
CA VAL A 112 -17.91 -1.76 2.77
C VAL A 112 -16.97 -2.73 2.04
N ILE A 113 -16.06 -3.40 2.76
CA ILE A 113 -15.15 -4.40 2.18
C ILE A 113 -15.93 -5.62 1.71
N ARG A 114 -16.86 -6.13 2.52
CA ARG A 114 -17.74 -7.26 2.14
C ARG A 114 -18.59 -6.92 0.93
N ASP A 115 -19.22 -5.74 0.95
CA ASP A 115 -20.11 -5.30 -0.11
C ASP A 115 -19.37 -5.10 -1.43
N ALA A 116 -18.17 -4.48 -1.38
CA ALA A 116 -17.32 -4.28 -2.54
C ALA A 116 -16.79 -5.62 -3.09
N SER A 117 -16.28 -6.49 -2.21
CA SER A 117 -15.77 -7.81 -2.59
C SER A 117 -16.86 -8.72 -3.18
N ALA A 118 -18.06 -8.72 -2.59
CA ALA A 118 -19.19 -9.49 -3.11
C ALA A 118 -19.61 -9.02 -4.50
N LYS A 119 -19.46 -7.72 -4.81
CA LYS A 119 -19.90 -7.14 -6.07
C LYS A 119 -18.84 -7.23 -7.18
N TYR A 120 -17.56 -7.02 -6.87
CA TYR A 120 -16.48 -6.90 -7.85
C TYR A 120 -15.44 -8.02 -7.76
N GLY A 121 -15.50 -8.85 -6.73
CA GLY A 121 -14.52 -9.88 -6.43
C GLY A 121 -13.39 -9.38 -5.51
N ALA A 122 -12.88 -10.28 -4.68
CA ALA A 122 -11.80 -9.99 -3.73
C ALA A 122 -10.55 -9.42 -4.42
N GLN A 123 -10.23 -9.90 -5.62
CA GLN A 123 -9.05 -9.49 -6.38
C GLN A 123 -8.99 -7.99 -6.71
N CYS A 124 -10.13 -7.29 -6.67
CA CYS A 124 -10.20 -5.83 -6.90
C CYS A 124 -10.06 -5.01 -5.61
N ILE A 125 -10.03 -5.65 -4.43
CA ILE A 125 -10.11 -4.97 -3.14
C ILE A 125 -8.81 -5.13 -2.38
N VAL A 126 -8.13 -4.00 -2.14
CA VAL A 126 -6.95 -3.87 -1.29
C VAL A 126 -7.35 -3.15 -0.02
N VAL A 127 -6.92 -3.63 1.14
CA VAL A 127 -7.05 -2.87 2.39
C VAL A 127 -5.68 -2.36 2.80
N ALA A 128 -5.54 -1.03 2.86
CA ALA A 128 -4.34 -0.37 3.35
C ALA A 128 -4.43 -0.21 4.88
N ILE A 129 -3.33 -0.55 5.55
CA ILE A 129 -3.20 -0.49 7.00
C ILE A 129 -1.95 0.32 7.34
N ASP A 130 -2.15 1.47 7.96
CA ASP A 130 -1.06 2.24 8.55
C ASP A 130 -0.90 1.78 10.00
N ALA A 131 0.24 1.14 10.29
CA ALA A 131 0.50 0.53 11.58
C ALA A 131 1.69 1.19 12.28
N LYS A 132 1.55 1.42 13.59
CA LYS A 132 2.60 1.97 14.43
C LYS A 132 2.82 1.09 15.66
N ARG A 133 4.08 0.84 16.00
CA ARG A 133 4.46 0.04 17.17
C ARG A 133 3.98 0.70 18.47
N ARG A 134 3.42 -0.09 19.37
CA ARG A 134 3.04 0.35 20.71
C ARG A 134 4.28 0.63 21.54
N GLY A 135 4.26 1.73 22.31
CA GLY A 135 5.29 2.01 23.32
C GLY A 135 5.12 1.14 24.56
N PRO A 136 6.12 1.11 25.45
CA PRO A 136 6.04 0.38 26.72
C PRO A 136 4.84 0.79 27.59
N GLU A 137 4.43 2.05 27.52
CA GLU A 137 3.26 2.58 28.23
C GLU A 137 1.93 2.06 27.67
N ASP A 138 1.91 1.55 26.44
CA ASP A 138 0.72 1.03 25.78
C ASP A 138 0.44 -0.44 26.10
N GLU A 139 1.38 -1.15 26.73
CA GLU A 139 1.25 -2.56 27.07
C GLU A 139 0.13 -2.85 28.09
N GLN A 140 -0.27 -1.84 28.89
CA GLN A 140 -1.34 -1.95 29.88
C GLN A 140 -2.70 -1.45 29.37
N ARG A 141 -2.80 -0.99 28.13
CA ARG A 141 -4.06 -0.48 27.57
C ARG A 141 -5.03 -1.62 27.29
N ILE A 142 -6.28 -1.35 27.53
CA ILE A 142 -7.39 -2.23 27.15
C ILE A 142 -7.95 -1.74 25.82
N GLY A 143 -8.00 -2.62 24.83
CA GLY A 143 -8.55 -2.32 23.50
C GLY A 143 -10.06 -2.11 23.51
N THR A 144 -10.60 -1.70 22.38
CA THR A 144 -12.03 -1.40 22.16
C THR A 144 -12.97 -2.56 22.48
N HIS A 145 -12.44 -3.80 22.59
CA HIS A 145 -13.22 -5.01 22.93
C HIS A 145 -13.00 -5.49 24.37
N GLY A 146 -12.40 -4.66 25.24
CA GLY A 146 -12.17 -5.01 26.64
C GLY A 146 -11.06 -6.04 26.88
N LEU A 147 -10.28 -6.40 25.86
CA LEU A 147 -9.14 -7.30 25.96
C LEU A 147 -7.84 -6.51 26.13
N PRO A 148 -6.87 -7.03 26.92
CA PRO A 148 -5.55 -6.41 27.01
C PRO A 148 -4.89 -6.34 25.64
N ILE A 149 -4.35 -5.16 25.30
CA ILE A 149 -3.53 -4.98 24.12
C ILE A 149 -2.09 -5.29 24.53
N GLY A 150 -1.60 -6.48 24.15
CA GLY A 150 -0.18 -6.84 24.36
C GLY A 150 0.77 -6.01 23.50
N PRO A 151 2.09 -6.24 23.62
CA PRO A 151 3.05 -5.64 22.70
C PRO A 151 2.66 -5.97 21.25
N GLY A 152 2.71 -4.97 20.34
CA GLY A 152 2.25 -5.13 18.96
C GLY A 152 2.18 -3.78 18.25
N TRP A 153 1.24 -3.66 17.33
CA TRP A 153 1.07 -2.45 16.52
C TRP A 153 -0.38 -2.01 16.52
N ASP A 154 -0.59 -0.71 16.65
CA ASP A 154 -1.90 -0.09 16.52
C ASP A 154 -2.14 0.39 15.10
N VAL A 155 -3.40 0.27 14.65
CA VAL A 155 -3.87 0.85 13.38
C VAL A 155 -4.11 2.35 13.54
N TYR A 156 -3.71 3.10 12.53
CA TYR A 156 -3.93 4.53 12.42
C TYR A 156 -4.82 4.85 11.22
N SER A 157 -5.54 5.94 11.30
CA SER A 157 -6.39 6.49 10.25
C SER A 157 -5.99 7.92 9.89
N HIS A 158 -6.62 8.49 8.84
CA HIS A 158 -6.43 9.88 8.41
C HIS A 158 -4.96 10.20 8.08
N GLY A 159 -4.29 9.31 7.33
CA GLY A 159 -2.88 9.48 6.97
C GLY A 159 -1.97 9.44 8.20
N GLY A 160 -2.18 8.50 9.10
CA GLY A 160 -1.34 8.30 10.28
C GLY A 160 -1.60 9.25 11.45
N ARG A 161 -2.64 10.08 11.40
CA ARG A 161 -2.85 11.13 12.42
C ARG A 161 -3.66 10.68 13.62
N LYS A 162 -4.46 9.62 13.50
CA LYS A 162 -5.38 9.19 14.56
C LYS A 162 -5.19 7.71 14.85
N ASN A 163 -4.72 7.38 16.06
CA ASN A 163 -4.78 6.01 16.59
C ASN A 163 -6.25 5.62 16.79
N VAL A 164 -6.64 4.46 16.27
CA VAL A 164 -8.03 3.98 16.31
C VAL A 164 -8.24 2.87 17.35
N GLY A 165 -7.18 2.46 18.06
CA GLY A 165 -7.25 1.45 19.11
C GLY A 165 -7.49 0.03 18.61
N LEU A 166 -7.22 -0.26 17.35
CA LEU A 166 -7.28 -1.60 16.75
C LEU A 166 -5.89 -2.20 16.66
N ASP A 167 -5.76 -3.48 16.99
CA ASP A 167 -4.54 -4.24 16.73
C ASP A 167 -4.38 -4.51 15.25
N ALA A 168 -3.19 -4.21 14.70
CA ALA A 168 -2.95 -4.28 13.26
C ALA A 168 -3.04 -5.71 12.70
N VAL A 169 -2.60 -6.73 13.46
CA VAL A 169 -2.67 -8.14 13.04
C VAL A 169 -4.12 -8.62 13.05
N ALA A 170 -4.85 -8.35 14.14
CA ALA A 170 -6.27 -8.70 14.23
C ALA A 170 -7.10 -7.98 13.17
N TRP A 171 -6.80 -6.71 12.88
CA TRP A 171 -7.47 -5.95 11.84
C TRP A 171 -7.21 -6.50 10.44
N ALA A 172 -5.96 -6.85 10.12
CA ALA A 172 -5.62 -7.49 8.85
C ALA A 172 -6.36 -8.82 8.65
N THR A 173 -6.43 -9.65 9.70
CA THR A 173 -7.18 -10.91 9.68
C THR A 173 -8.66 -10.66 9.42
N GLN A 174 -9.26 -9.72 10.11
CA GLN A 174 -10.67 -9.37 9.91
C GLN A 174 -10.94 -8.86 8.49
N MET A 175 -10.04 -8.06 7.93
CA MET A 175 -10.21 -7.55 6.56
C MET A 175 -10.07 -8.66 5.51
N ALA A 176 -9.17 -9.61 5.70
CA ALA A 176 -9.06 -10.79 4.85
C ALA A 176 -10.35 -11.64 4.92
N GLU A 177 -10.92 -11.87 6.10
CA GLU A 177 -12.20 -12.55 6.29
C GLU A 177 -13.37 -11.79 5.67
N TYR A 178 -13.30 -10.46 5.58
CA TYR A 178 -14.32 -9.61 4.95
C TYR A 178 -14.19 -9.57 3.43
N GLY A 179 -13.16 -10.20 2.87
CA GLY A 179 -12.98 -10.36 1.44
C GLY A 179 -12.00 -9.37 0.81
N ALA A 180 -11.11 -8.78 1.59
CA ALA A 180 -9.93 -8.13 1.02
C ALA A 180 -9.11 -9.16 0.24
N GLY A 181 -8.73 -8.84 -0.97
CA GLY A 181 -7.87 -9.69 -1.79
C GLY A 181 -6.39 -9.50 -1.53
N GLU A 182 -6.00 -8.35 -0.96
CA GLU A 182 -4.63 -8.02 -0.57
C GLU A 182 -4.61 -7.06 0.62
N ILE A 183 -3.53 -7.12 1.41
CA ILE A 183 -3.24 -6.17 2.48
C ILE A 183 -2.03 -5.33 2.09
N LEU A 184 -2.20 -4.01 2.00
CA LEU A 184 -1.11 -3.04 1.85
C LEU A 184 -0.71 -2.53 3.24
N LEU A 185 0.42 -3.02 3.76
CA LEU A 185 0.84 -2.80 5.13
C LEU A 185 1.98 -1.78 5.20
N THR A 186 1.71 -0.60 5.75
CA THR A 186 2.69 0.47 5.93
C THR A 186 3.11 0.58 7.39
N SER A 187 4.41 0.43 7.65
CA SER A 187 4.97 0.78 8.96
C SER A 187 5.22 2.28 9.05
N MET A 188 4.48 2.95 9.94
CA MET A 188 4.67 4.38 10.21
C MET A 188 6.01 4.66 10.91
N ASP A 189 6.53 3.69 11.66
CA ASP A 189 7.84 3.83 12.33
C ASP A 189 9.00 3.80 11.34
N ARG A 190 8.79 3.22 10.17
CA ARG A 190 9.82 3.06 9.14
C ARG A 190 9.62 3.99 7.95
N ASP A 191 8.40 4.46 7.68
CA ASP A 191 8.14 5.28 6.52
C ASP A 191 8.99 6.56 6.49
N GLY A 192 9.64 6.82 5.36
CA GLY A 192 10.56 7.94 5.15
C GLY A 192 11.95 7.77 5.78
N THR A 193 12.22 6.75 6.60
CA THR A 193 13.50 6.60 7.33
C THR A 193 14.64 6.01 6.52
N LYS A 194 14.35 5.34 5.40
CA LYS A 194 15.31 4.56 4.59
C LYS A 194 16.05 3.45 5.37
N SER A 195 15.52 3.00 6.52
CA SER A 195 16.14 2.00 7.40
C SER A 195 15.64 0.56 7.21
N GLY A 196 14.89 0.31 6.16
CA GLY A 196 14.26 -0.97 5.84
C GLY A 196 12.84 -1.10 6.39
N PHE A 197 12.12 -2.10 5.91
CA PHE A 197 10.77 -2.43 6.39
C PHE A 197 10.74 -2.81 7.88
N ASP A 198 9.62 -2.66 8.54
CA ASP A 198 9.38 -3.34 9.83
C ASP A 198 9.13 -4.84 9.56
N LEU A 199 10.22 -5.61 9.56
CA LEU A 199 10.19 -7.03 9.23
C LEU A 199 9.36 -7.85 10.25
N GLN A 200 9.31 -7.42 11.51
CA GLN A 200 8.50 -8.07 12.55
C GLN A 200 7.02 -7.86 12.30
N LEU A 201 6.61 -6.63 12.02
CA LEU A 201 5.23 -6.29 11.65
C LEU A 201 4.80 -7.06 10.39
N THR A 202 5.64 -6.99 9.33
CA THR A 202 5.35 -7.66 8.06
C THR A 202 5.19 -9.16 8.24
N ARG A 203 6.09 -9.81 9.01
CA ARG A 203 6.01 -11.25 9.31
C ARG A 203 4.76 -11.58 10.12
N ALA A 204 4.45 -10.82 11.17
CA ALA A 204 3.29 -11.08 12.02
C ALA A 204 1.98 -11.03 11.24
N VAL A 205 1.84 -10.08 10.29
CA VAL A 205 0.65 -10.00 9.42
C VAL A 205 0.68 -11.09 8.37
N SER A 206 1.81 -11.35 7.70
CA SER A 206 1.92 -12.38 6.66
C SER A 206 1.62 -13.78 7.17
N ASP A 207 1.98 -14.08 8.43
CA ASP A 207 1.70 -15.38 9.04
C ASP A 207 0.22 -15.50 9.51
N ALA A 208 -0.47 -14.38 9.71
CA ALA A 208 -1.83 -14.36 10.23
C ALA A 208 -2.91 -14.36 9.14
N VAL A 209 -2.59 -13.96 7.90
CA VAL A 209 -3.56 -13.86 6.81
C VAL A 209 -3.25 -14.85 5.69
N SER A 210 -4.29 -15.24 4.94
CA SER A 210 -4.16 -16.12 3.76
C SER A 210 -4.10 -15.36 2.43
N VAL A 211 -4.23 -14.04 2.47
CA VAL A 211 -4.17 -13.16 1.30
C VAL A 211 -2.77 -12.55 1.17
N PRO A 212 -2.33 -12.16 -0.04
CA PRO A 212 -1.04 -11.51 -0.24
C PRO A 212 -0.87 -10.25 0.62
N VAL A 213 0.35 -10.09 1.16
CA VAL A 213 0.75 -8.90 1.91
C VAL A 213 1.78 -8.11 1.11
N ILE A 214 1.53 -6.82 0.95
CA ILE A 214 2.40 -5.85 0.30
C ILE A 214 3.10 -5.05 1.42
N ALA A 215 4.42 -5.21 1.57
CA ALA A 215 5.20 -4.45 2.54
C ALA A 215 5.46 -3.02 2.04
N SER A 216 5.24 -2.03 2.90
CA SER A 216 5.41 -0.60 2.62
C SER A 216 6.06 0.15 3.79
N GLY A 217 6.83 1.19 3.46
CA GLY A 217 7.48 2.09 4.42
C GLY A 217 8.91 1.67 4.80
N GLY A 218 9.88 2.54 4.56
CA GLY A 218 11.26 2.41 5.04
C GLY A 218 12.31 1.96 4.02
N VAL A 219 11.95 1.71 2.77
CA VAL A 219 12.93 1.26 1.76
C VAL A 219 13.98 2.34 1.49
N GLY A 220 15.26 1.97 1.63
CA GLY A 220 16.40 2.84 1.36
C GLY A 220 17.44 2.24 0.40
N ASN A 221 17.40 0.92 0.17
CA ASN A 221 18.27 0.23 -0.76
C ASN A 221 17.65 -1.08 -1.27
N LEU A 222 18.33 -1.76 -2.19
CA LEU A 222 17.81 -2.98 -2.84
C LEU A 222 17.73 -4.19 -1.90
N ASP A 223 18.62 -4.28 -0.89
CA ASP A 223 18.58 -5.37 0.08
C ASP A 223 17.34 -5.29 0.98
N HIS A 224 16.86 -4.09 1.30
CA HIS A 224 15.62 -3.91 2.04
C HIS A 224 14.41 -4.55 1.32
N LEU A 225 14.36 -4.48 -0.02
CA LEU A 225 13.31 -5.13 -0.80
C LEU A 225 13.36 -6.64 -0.67
N ALA A 226 14.57 -7.22 -0.77
CA ALA A 226 14.79 -8.64 -0.60
C ALA A 226 14.44 -9.12 0.83
N ASP A 227 14.82 -8.36 1.85
CA ASP A 227 14.54 -8.68 3.26
C ASP A 227 13.03 -8.64 3.56
N GLY A 228 12.29 -7.69 2.99
CA GLY A 228 10.83 -7.62 3.10
C GLY A 228 10.14 -8.91 2.67
N VAL A 229 10.66 -9.55 1.62
CA VAL A 229 10.16 -10.83 1.12
C VAL A 229 10.71 -12.02 1.93
N SER A 230 12.05 -12.14 2.03
CA SER A 230 12.67 -13.34 2.59
C SER A 230 12.51 -13.47 4.10
N ILE A 231 12.61 -12.35 4.82
CA ILE A 231 12.48 -12.28 6.28
C ILE A 231 11.07 -11.88 6.68
N GLY A 232 10.55 -10.79 6.09
CA GLY A 232 9.20 -10.28 6.37
C GLY A 232 8.07 -11.17 5.88
N GLY A 233 8.31 -12.04 4.89
CA GLY A 233 7.30 -12.94 4.33
C GLY A 233 6.32 -12.26 3.37
N ALA A 234 6.59 -11.04 2.95
CA ALA A 234 5.73 -10.33 2.02
C ALA A 234 5.63 -11.02 0.64
N ASP A 235 4.51 -10.84 -0.03
CA ASP A 235 4.28 -11.30 -1.42
C ASP A 235 4.61 -10.23 -2.45
N ALA A 236 4.63 -8.99 -2.00
CA ALA A 236 5.05 -7.84 -2.79
C ALA A 236 5.72 -6.79 -1.90
N VAL A 237 6.54 -5.95 -2.53
CA VAL A 237 7.21 -4.83 -1.89
C VAL A 237 6.87 -3.53 -2.63
N LEU A 238 6.45 -2.53 -1.87
CA LEU A 238 6.09 -1.23 -2.39
C LEU A 238 7.17 -0.21 -2.02
N ALA A 239 7.63 0.56 -2.99
CA ALA A 239 8.62 1.60 -2.79
C ALA A 239 8.33 2.82 -3.67
N ALA A 240 8.72 4.00 -3.19
CA ALA A 240 8.52 5.26 -3.88
C ALA A 240 9.85 6.00 -4.11
N SER A 241 10.46 6.54 -3.06
CA SER A 241 11.57 7.49 -3.16
C SER A 241 12.79 6.95 -3.90
N ILE A 242 13.19 5.69 -3.67
CA ILE A 242 14.36 5.09 -4.31
C ILE A 242 14.21 5.01 -5.83
N PHE A 243 12.97 4.88 -6.33
CA PHE A 243 12.66 4.85 -7.76
C PHE A 243 12.41 6.25 -8.32
N HIS A 244 11.68 7.12 -7.60
CA HIS A 244 11.38 8.48 -8.08
C HIS A 244 12.62 9.35 -8.25
N TYR A 245 13.57 9.23 -7.33
CA TYR A 245 14.82 10.00 -7.41
C TYR A 245 15.89 9.33 -8.27
N GLY A 246 15.57 8.18 -8.90
CA GLY A 246 16.51 7.48 -9.77
C GLY A 246 17.72 6.91 -9.02
N GLU A 247 17.61 6.69 -7.71
CA GLU A 247 18.66 6.02 -6.93
C GLU A 247 18.85 4.59 -7.43
N TYR A 248 17.74 3.93 -7.80
CA TYR A 248 17.70 2.59 -8.40
C TYR A 248 16.59 2.48 -9.44
N THR A 249 16.75 1.53 -10.38
CA THR A 249 15.69 1.13 -11.31
C THR A 249 14.94 -0.09 -10.78
N VAL A 250 13.72 -0.32 -11.29
CA VAL A 250 12.95 -1.53 -10.98
C VAL A 250 13.71 -2.79 -11.45
N GLN A 251 14.38 -2.70 -12.59
CA GLN A 251 15.20 -3.81 -13.11
C GLN A 251 16.32 -4.19 -12.14
N GLN A 252 17.09 -3.21 -11.64
CA GLN A 252 18.13 -3.46 -10.63
C GLN A 252 17.57 -4.11 -9.37
N ALA A 253 16.37 -3.68 -8.95
CA ALA A 253 15.70 -4.28 -7.80
C ALA A 253 15.34 -5.75 -8.04
N LYS A 254 14.82 -6.09 -9.21
CA LYS A 254 14.53 -7.48 -9.61
C LYS A 254 15.79 -8.33 -9.72
N GLU A 255 16.85 -7.80 -10.31
CA GLU A 255 18.15 -8.49 -10.39
C GLU A 255 18.69 -8.81 -9.00
N ARG A 256 18.64 -7.82 -8.08
CA ARG A 256 19.08 -8.03 -6.68
C ARG A 256 18.25 -9.08 -5.97
N MET A 257 16.93 -9.05 -6.11
CA MET A 257 16.06 -10.07 -5.52
C MET A 257 16.36 -11.46 -6.09
N ARG A 258 16.61 -11.59 -7.41
CA ARG A 258 17.00 -12.85 -8.05
C ARG A 258 18.34 -13.37 -7.53
N GLU A 259 19.35 -12.51 -7.35
CA GLU A 259 20.63 -12.87 -6.73
C GLU A 259 20.46 -13.45 -5.31
N ARG A 260 19.46 -12.95 -4.58
CA ARG A 260 19.08 -13.44 -3.25
C ARG A 260 18.19 -14.70 -3.31
N GLY A 261 18.01 -15.29 -4.48
CA GLY A 261 17.21 -16.52 -4.68
C GLY A 261 15.70 -16.32 -4.62
N ILE A 262 15.22 -15.06 -4.70
CA ILE A 262 13.81 -14.74 -4.69
C ILE A 262 13.25 -14.80 -6.12
N PRO A 263 12.17 -15.56 -6.38
CA PRO A 263 11.57 -15.64 -7.70
C PRO A 263 10.91 -14.30 -8.08
N VAL A 264 11.34 -13.72 -9.19
CA VAL A 264 10.78 -12.49 -9.79
C VAL A 264 10.57 -12.68 -11.29
N ARG A 265 9.70 -11.88 -11.88
CA ARG A 265 9.56 -11.75 -13.33
C ARG A 265 10.58 -10.71 -13.83
N LEU A 266 11.39 -11.05 -14.82
CA LEU A 266 12.35 -10.14 -15.48
C LEU A 266 11.76 -9.62 -16.76
#